data_353026ab8c6f1dc793d96fbedacd5767
#
_entry.id   353026ab8c6f1dc793d96fbedacd5767
#
_cell.length_a   1.000
_cell.length_b   1.000
_cell.length_c   1.000
_cell.angle_alpha   90.00
_cell.angle_beta   90.00
_cell.angle_gamma   90.00
#
_symmetry.space_group_name_H-M   'P 1'
#
loop_
_entity.id
_entity.type
_entity.pdbx_description
1 polymer ?
#
loop_
_entity_poly.entity_id
_entity_poly.type
_entity_poly.pdbx_seq_one_letter_code
_entity_poly.pdbx_strand_id
1 'polypeptide(L)'
;MKLGTRLPQDGRGHGVLVTLLSTVCFGLAPIFGKLAYRAAVTPFTLTALRTVIAAALLWAFYPIFWPQAIPIRWQNLLGCIGMGVTNGVGSLFYYIGLARLDASLAQLLWTFYPIWVFVFLSAAGHPISRLALLRLTLALLGVYLLTYAGARPTDWLGVMLILSASACYGWHLVLGQWTLADLDSRTVTLYTLSAMAAVVTIARLAAGMPWTPISLQGWTAILLLALIPTALARLLVFAGLRRLGGVQTSLLGVAELLVALLLAHLLLGERLSLWQWIGGGLLVTSVLLIGRESSLEVSWEELLRDGRWRELR
;
A
#
# COMPACT_ATOMS: atom_id res chain seq x y z
N MET A 1 -7.68 32.66 13.91
CA MET A 1 -8.26 31.74 14.91
C MET A 1 -7.35 30.55 15.01
N LYS A 2 -6.60 30.41 16.11
CA LYS A 2 -5.56 29.40 16.32
C LYS A 2 -6.22 28.05 16.56
N LEU A 3 -6.23 27.13 15.59
CA LEU A 3 -6.53 25.71 15.79
C LEU A 3 -5.22 24.92 15.64
N GLY A 4 -4.27 25.24 16.51
CA GLY A 4 -3.16 24.33 16.84
C GLY A 4 -3.65 23.34 17.89
N THR A 5 -4.56 22.45 17.56
CA THR A 5 -4.88 21.31 18.42
C THR A 5 -3.72 20.31 18.33
N ARG A 6 -2.73 20.48 19.22
CA ARG A 6 -1.88 19.36 19.60
C ARG A 6 -2.84 18.25 20.06
N LEU A 7 -2.90 17.16 19.27
CA LEU A 7 -3.64 15.97 19.68
C LEU A 7 -3.13 15.58 21.09
N PRO A 8 -4.01 15.16 22.01
CA PRO A 8 -3.61 14.65 23.30
C PRO A 8 -2.56 13.57 23.12
N GLN A 9 -1.53 13.53 23.99
CA GLN A 9 -0.43 12.55 23.88
C GLN A 9 -0.94 11.10 23.82
N ASP A 10 -2.08 10.80 24.46
CA ASP A 10 -2.75 9.50 24.40
C ASP A 10 -3.22 9.12 22.97
N GLY A 11 -3.58 10.08 22.13
CA GLY A 11 -4.00 9.82 20.74
C GLY A 11 -2.86 9.42 19.81
N ARG A 12 -1.64 9.91 20.06
CA ARG A 12 -0.46 9.63 19.23
C ARG A 12 0.05 8.21 19.46
N GLY A 13 0.14 7.76 20.71
CA GLY A 13 0.54 6.38 21.06
C GLY A 13 -0.39 5.35 20.42
N HIS A 14 -1.70 5.59 20.49
CA HIS A 14 -2.68 4.73 19.84
C HIS A 14 -2.55 4.76 18.30
N GLY A 15 -2.25 5.91 17.69
CA GLY A 15 -1.97 6.03 16.26
C GLY A 15 -0.78 5.17 15.83
N VAL A 16 0.32 5.20 16.58
CA VAL A 16 1.52 4.37 16.34
C VAL A 16 1.17 2.90 16.45
N LEU A 17 0.47 2.49 17.51
CA LEU A 17 0.09 1.08 17.72
C LEU A 17 -0.76 0.53 16.57
N VAL A 18 -1.82 1.23 16.16
CA VAL A 18 -2.69 0.74 15.07
C VAL A 18 -1.95 0.72 13.72
N THR A 19 -1.02 1.65 13.49
CA THR A 19 -0.18 1.63 12.29
C THR A 19 0.79 0.44 12.32
N LEU A 20 1.46 0.16 13.43
CA LEU A 20 2.34 -1.01 13.55
C LEU A 20 1.55 -2.33 13.41
N LEU A 21 0.35 -2.43 13.97
CA LEU A 21 -0.51 -3.59 13.75
C LEU A 21 -0.88 -3.74 12.27
N SER A 22 -1.16 -2.63 11.57
CA SER A 22 -1.43 -2.68 10.13
C SER A 22 -0.24 -3.19 9.33
N THR A 23 1.00 -2.79 9.70
CA THR A 23 2.22 -3.23 9.00
C THR A 23 2.48 -4.73 9.18
N VAL A 24 2.21 -5.27 10.37
CA VAL A 24 2.27 -6.72 10.61
C VAL A 24 1.25 -7.44 9.72
N CYS A 25 0.01 -6.94 9.66
CA CYS A 25 -1.02 -7.53 8.81
C CYS A 25 -0.65 -7.46 7.31
N PHE A 26 -0.11 -6.34 6.82
CA PHE A 26 0.31 -6.19 5.43
C PHE A 26 1.51 -7.07 5.09
N GLY A 27 2.47 -7.24 6.00
CA GLY A 27 3.63 -8.11 5.84
C GLY A 27 3.28 -9.59 5.58
N LEU A 28 2.08 -10.03 5.94
CA LEU A 28 1.54 -11.35 5.63
C LEU A 28 1.06 -11.47 4.16
N ALA A 29 0.81 -10.35 3.46
CA ALA A 29 0.23 -10.38 2.13
C ALA A 29 1.05 -11.18 1.10
N PRO A 30 2.38 -10.98 0.94
CA PRO A 30 3.17 -11.75 -0.01
C PRO A 30 3.21 -13.23 0.34
N ILE A 31 3.16 -13.59 1.62
CA ILE A 31 3.19 -14.97 2.09
C ILE A 31 1.90 -15.69 1.67
N PHE A 32 0.73 -15.15 2.01
CA PHE A 32 -0.55 -15.73 1.61
C PHE A 32 -0.70 -15.74 0.08
N GLY A 33 -0.18 -14.73 -0.63
CA GLY A 33 -0.12 -14.71 -2.08
C GLY A 33 0.66 -15.91 -2.64
N LYS A 34 1.87 -16.17 -2.14
CA LYS A 34 2.71 -17.31 -2.54
C LYS A 34 2.07 -18.65 -2.19
N LEU A 35 1.43 -18.76 -1.03
CA LEU A 35 0.69 -19.98 -0.65
C LEU A 35 -0.48 -20.25 -1.61
N ALA A 36 -1.21 -19.22 -2.03
CA ALA A 36 -2.28 -19.36 -3.02
C ALA A 36 -1.72 -19.82 -4.39
N TYR A 37 -0.57 -19.30 -4.82
CA TYR A 37 0.07 -19.72 -6.07
C TYR A 37 0.57 -21.16 -6.01
N ARG A 38 1.09 -21.62 -4.87
CA ARG A 38 1.41 -23.04 -4.65
C ARG A 38 0.18 -23.95 -4.77
N ALA A 39 -1.00 -23.42 -4.46
CA ALA A 39 -2.28 -24.08 -4.63
C ALA A 39 -2.91 -23.87 -6.04
N ALA A 40 -2.10 -23.48 -7.04
CA ALA A 40 -2.49 -23.24 -8.43
C ALA A 40 -3.55 -22.13 -8.65
N VAL A 41 -3.72 -21.21 -7.69
CA VAL A 41 -4.60 -20.03 -7.86
C VAL A 41 -3.88 -19.00 -8.74
N THR A 42 -4.55 -18.53 -9.80
CA THR A 42 -3.94 -17.51 -10.69
C THR A 42 -3.95 -16.13 -10.04
N PRO A 43 -3.01 -15.21 -10.40
CA PRO A 43 -2.94 -13.86 -9.84
C PRO A 43 -4.24 -13.06 -9.99
N PHE A 44 -4.91 -13.15 -11.14
CA PHE A 44 -6.18 -12.48 -11.38
C PHE A 44 -7.30 -13.01 -10.47
N THR A 45 -7.41 -14.35 -10.36
CA THR A 45 -8.41 -14.99 -9.48
C THR A 45 -8.15 -14.65 -8.02
N LEU A 46 -6.88 -14.71 -7.58
CA LEU A 46 -6.50 -14.34 -6.22
C LEU A 46 -6.87 -12.90 -5.91
N THR A 47 -6.49 -11.96 -6.79
CA THR A 47 -6.72 -10.53 -6.58
C THR A 47 -8.22 -10.20 -6.56
N ALA A 48 -9.00 -10.80 -7.45
CA ALA A 48 -10.44 -10.60 -7.49
C ALA A 48 -11.12 -11.18 -6.24
N LEU A 49 -10.92 -12.46 -5.94
CA LEU A 49 -11.61 -13.13 -4.83
C LEU A 49 -11.28 -12.50 -3.48
N ARG A 50 -9.99 -12.25 -3.16
CA ARG A 50 -9.63 -11.64 -1.89
C ARG A 50 -10.28 -10.26 -1.69
N THR A 51 -10.37 -9.47 -2.77
CA THR A 51 -10.90 -8.10 -2.68
C THR A 51 -12.42 -8.09 -2.62
N VAL A 52 -13.08 -8.94 -3.42
CA VAL A 52 -14.55 -9.11 -3.38
C VAL A 52 -15.00 -9.63 -2.02
N ILE A 53 -14.33 -10.67 -1.48
CA ILE A 53 -14.64 -11.22 -0.16
C ILE A 53 -14.47 -10.16 0.92
N ALA A 54 -13.35 -9.42 0.90
CA ALA A 54 -13.11 -8.35 1.87
C ALA A 54 -14.16 -7.24 1.78
N ALA A 55 -14.54 -6.81 0.56
CA ALA A 55 -15.59 -5.81 0.36
C ALA A 55 -16.96 -6.33 0.84
N ALA A 56 -17.32 -7.57 0.49
CA ALA A 56 -18.58 -8.19 0.90
C ALA A 56 -18.67 -8.31 2.44
N LEU A 57 -17.59 -8.69 3.11
CA LEU A 57 -17.53 -8.74 4.58
C LEU A 57 -17.73 -7.37 5.22
N LEU A 58 -17.11 -6.31 4.66
CA LEU A 58 -17.33 -4.96 5.17
C LEU A 58 -18.78 -4.52 4.94
N TRP A 59 -19.37 -4.79 3.77
CA TRP A 59 -20.77 -4.48 3.50
C TRP A 59 -21.74 -5.29 4.36
N ALA A 60 -21.41 -6.50 4.77
CA ALA A 60 -22.20 -7.27 5.74
C ALA A 60 -22.06 -6.74 7.17
N PHE A 61 -20.87 -6.27 7.54
CA PHE A 61 -20.56 -5.82 8.90
C PHE A 61 -21.03 -4.38 9.17
N TYR A 62 -20.89 -3.45 8.22
CA TYR A 62 -21.13 -2.03 8.43
C TYR A 62 -22.59 -1.68 8.75
N PRO A 63 -23.62 -2.24 8.11
CA PRO A 63 -25.03 -1.94 8.46
C PRO A 63 -25.35 -2.30 9.92
N ILE A 64 -24.69 -3.31 10.47
CA ILE A 64 -24.93 -3.81 11.82
C ILE A 64 -24.16 -2.97 12.85
N PHE A 65 -22.85 -2.74 12.62
CA PHE A 65 -21.97 -2.17 13.64
C PHE A 65 -21.60 -0.70 13.39
N TRP A 66 -21.61 -0.23 12.13
CA TRP A 66 -21.19 1.12 11.76
C TRP A 66 -22.08 1.77 10.69
N PRO A 67 -23.42 1.81 10.89
CA PRO A 67 -24.34 2.35 9.89
C PRO A 67 -24.06 3.81 9.56
N GLN A 68 -23.48 4.58 10.49
CA GLN A 68 -23.09 5.98 10.28
C GLN A 68 -21.92 6.17 9.31
N ALA A 69 -21.17 5.13 9.00
CA ALA A 69 -20.06 5.18 8.04
C ALA A 69 -20.51 4.92 6.59
N ILE A 70 -21.79 4.59 6.35
CA ILE A 70 -22.31 4.29 5.01
C ILE A 70 -22.68 5.56 4.24
N PRO A 71 -23.35 6.59 4.83
CA PRO A 71 -23.72 7.77 4.07
C PRO A 71 -22.48 8.52 3.55
N ILE A 72 -22.45 8.82 2.25
CA ILE A 72 -21.36 9.55 1.61
C ILE A 72 -21.90 10.58 0.61
N ARG A 73 -21.27 11.74 0.53
CA ARG A 73 -21.54 12.75 -0.49
C ARG A 73 -20.91 12.34 -1.81
N TRP A 74 -21.55 12.68 -2.93
CA TRP A 74 -21.07 12.34 -4.27
C TRP A 74 -19.62 12.77 -4.55
N GLN A 75 -19.27 13.99 -4.14
CA GLN A 75 -17.90 14.52 -4.31
C GLN A 75 -16.85 13.66 -3.61
N ASN A 76 -17.15 13.23 -2.39
CA ASN A 76 -16.27 12.38 -1.60
C ASN A 76 -16.22 10.94 -2.14
N LEU A 77 -17.33 10.46 -2.71
CA LEU A 77 -17.37 9.15 -3.38
C LEU A 77 -16.41 9.10 -4.56
N LEU A 78 -16.32 10.17 -5.37
CA LEU A 78 -15.38 10.25 -6.48
C LEU A 78 -13.93 10.12 -6.02
N GLY A 79 -13.55 10.73 -4.88
CA GLY A 79 -12.24 10.56 -4.26
C GLY A 79 -11.97 9.08 -3.88
N CYS A 80 -12.95 8.44 -3.23
CA CYS A 80 -12.85 7.03 -2.88
C CYS A 80 -12.75 6.11 -4.12
N ILE A 81 -13.50 6.42 -5.19
CA ILE A 81 -13.44 5.69 -6.46
C ILE A 81 -12.04 5.85 -7.07
N GLY A 82 -11.50 7.07 -7.15
CA GLY A 82 -10.14 7.32 -7.65
C GLY A 82 -9.08 6.54 -6.88
N MET A 83 -9.17 6.53 -5.54
CA MET A 83 -8.31 5.73 -4.67
C MET A 83 -8.46 4.22 -4.96
N GLY A 84 -9.70 3.75 -5.12
CA GLY A 84 -10.01 2.34 -5.36
C GLY A 84 -9.53 1.87 -6.74
N VAL A 85 -9.73 2.67 -7.79
CA VAL A 85 -9.23 2.39 -9.15
C VAL A 85 -7.72 2.28 -9.15
N THR A 86 -7.03 3.29 -8.62
CA THR A 86 -5.56 3.31 -8.57
C THR A 86 -5.00 2.10 -7.81
N ASN A 87 -5.58 1.80 -6.65
CA ASN A 87 -5.13 0.67 -5.85
C ASN A 87 -5.54 -0.68 -6.44
N GLY A 88 -6.66 -0.76 -7.16
CA GLY A 88 -7.09 -1.94 -7.89
C GLY A 88 -6.10 -2.32 -9.00
N VAL A 89 -5.73 -1.34 -9.82
CA VAL A 89 -4.70 -1.51 -10.87
C VAL A 89 -3.35 -1.88 -10.24
N GLY A 90 -2.91 -1.13 -9.23
CA GLY A 90 -1.67 -1.41 -8.50
C GLY A 90 -1.66 -2.80 -7.88
N SER A 91 -2.80 -3.26 -7.36
CA SER A 91 -2.92 -4.61 -6.80
C SER A 91 -2.78 -5.70 -7.85
N LEU A 92 -3.33 -5.52 -9.05
CA LEU A 92 -3.10 -6.45 -10.17
C LEU A 92 -1.61 -6.53 -10.52
N PHE A 93 -0.96 -5.39 -10.69
CA PHE A 93 0.48 -5.34 -10.96
C PHE A 93 1.28 -6.03 -9.84
N TYR A 94 0.96 -5.76 -8.57
CA TYR A 94 1.63 -6.40 -7.44
C TYR A 94 1.52 -7.92 -7.48
N TYR A 95 0.30 -8.46 -7.61
CA TYR A 95 0.10 -9.92 -7.56
C TYR A 95 0.58 -10.64 -8.82
N ILE A 96 0.54 -10.01 -10.00
CA ILE A 96 1.17 -10.55 -11.21
C ILE A 96 2.70 -10.56 -11.04
N GLY A 97 3.29 -9.47 -10.52
CA GLY A 97 4.73 -9.38 -10.24
C GLY A 97 5.17 -10.36 -9.15
N LEU A 98 4.39 -10.51 -8.07
CA LEU A 98 4.65 -11.47 -6.99
C LEU A 98 4.62 -12.93 -7.47
N ALA A 99 3.81 -13.26 -8.49
CA ALA A 99 3.82 -14.59 -9.09
C ALA A 99 5.16 -14.90 -9.81
N ARG A 100 5.88 -13.88 -10.25
CA ARG A 100 7.12 -13.96 -11.03
C ARG A 100 8.40 -13.82 -10.20
N LEU A 101 8.33 -13.19 -9.04
CA LEU A 101 9.47 -12.89 -8.15
C LEU A 101 9.33 -13.62 -6.82
N ASP A 102 10.43 -13.81 -6.10
CA ASP A 102 10.39 -14.24 -4.71
C ASP A 102 9.66 -13.21 -3.83
N ALA A 103 9.02 -13.66 -2.76
CA ALA A 103 8.24 -12.79 -1.89
C ALA A 103 9.11 -11.72 -1.23
N SER A 104 10.32 -12.08 -0.84
CA SER A 104 11.33 -11.16 -0.26
C SER A 104 11.71 -10.06 -1.24
N LEU A 105 12.01 -10.41 -2.50
CA LEU A 105 12.38 -9.44 -3.54
C LEU A 105 11.19 -8.53 -3.89
N ALA A 106 10.00 -9.10 -4.05
CA ALA A 106 8.80 -8.33 -4.32
C ALA A 106 8.52 -7.30 -3.20
N GLN A 107 8.68 -7.71 -1.93
CA GLN A 107 8.46 -6.81 -0.80
C GLN A 107 9.53 -5.71 -0.68
N LEU A 108 10.80 -6.03 -0.97
CA LEU A 108 11.87 -5.04 -1.03
C LEU A 108 11.60 -3.98 -2.10
N LEU A 109 11.22 -4.39 -3.32
CA LEU A 109 10.85 -3.47 -4.39
C LEU A 109 9.58 -2.66 -4.07
N TRP A 110 8.60 -3.29 -3.41
CA TRP A 110 7.39 -2.62 -2.94
C TRP A 110 7.70 -1.46 -1.99
N THR A 111 8.70 -1.60 -1.11
CA THR A 111 9.14 -0.57 -0.17
C THR A 111 9.62 0.73 -0.86
N PHE A 112 9.67 0.75 -2.18
CA PHE A 112 9.94 1.97 -2.96
C PHE A 112 8.75 2.97 -2.96
N TYR A 113 7.54 2.59 -2.53
CA TYR A 113 6.34 3.44 -2.59
C TYR A 113 6.49 4.81 -1.88
N PRO A 114 7.22 4.98 -0.76
CA PRO A 114 7.40 6.32 -0.16
C PRO A 114 8.21 7.27 -1.04
N ILE A 115 9.10 6.74 -1.88
CA ILE A 115 9.84 7.54 -2.87
C ILE A 115 8.86 8.09 -3.91
N TRP A 116 7.90 7.27 -4.37
CA TRP A 116 6.85 7.73 -5.28
C TRP A 116 5.95 8.79 -4.64
N VAL A 117 5.57 8.64 -3.37
CA VAL A 117 4.84 9.69 -2.64
C VAL A 117 5.59 11.01 -2.70
N PHE A 118 6.91 10.98 -2.43
CA PHE A 118 7.75 12.16 -2.53
C PHE A 118 7.80 12.73 -3.95
N VAL A 119 7.98 11.89 -4.97
CA VAL A 119 8.02 12.32 -6.39
C VAL A 119 6.72 13.00 -6.78
N PHE A 120 5.57 12.45 -6.43
CA PHE A 120 4.26 13.03 -6.75
C PHE A 120 4.02 14.37 -6.03
N LEU A 121 4.43 14.49 -4.76
CA LEU A 121 4.34 15.75 -4.04
C LEU A 121 5.30 16.80 -4.60
N SER A 122 6.50 16.42 -5.03
CA SER A 122 7.46 17.34 -5.68
C SER A 122 6.96 17.81 -7.04
N ALA A 123 6.32 16.95 -7.82
CA ALA A 123 5.70 17.31 -9.09
C ALA A 123 4.54 18.33 -8.91
N ALA A 124 3.92 18.35 -7.73
CA ALA A 124 2.90 19.34 -7.35
C ALA A 124 3.48 20.70 -6.95
N GLY A 125 4.78 20.94 -7.17
CA GLY A 125 5.43 22.27 -6.97
C GLY A 125 6.29 22.38 -5.70
N HIS A 126 6.59 21.28 -5.03
CA HIS A 126 7.49 21.29 -3.88
C HIS A 126 8.96 21.29 -4.35
N PRO A 127 9.84 22.15 -3.80
CA PRO A 127 11.23 22.20 -4.24
C PRO A 127 11.97 20.91 -3.90
N ILE A 128 12.76 20.42 -4.86
CA ILE A 128 13.59 19.22 -4.66
C ILE A 128 14.81 19.60 -3.83
N SER A 129 14.93 19.04 -2.64
CA SER A 129 16.09 19.27 -1.76
C SER A 129 17.28 18.39 -2.17
N ARG A 130 18.51 18.77 -1.74
CA ARG A 130 19.70 17.92 -1.90
C ARG A 130 19.54 16.57 -1.21
N LEU A 131 18.83 16.55 -0.08
CA LEU A 131 18.51 15.32 0.65
C LEU A 131 17.59 14.40 -0.18
N ALA A 132 16.66 14.97 -0.94
CA ALA A 132 15.79 14.23 -1.84
C ALA A 132 16.58 13.55 -2.97
N LEU A 133 17.58 14.24 -3.56
CA LEU A 133 18.46 13.65 -4.56
C LEU A 133 19.30 12.50 -3.97
N LEU A 134 19.86 12.66 -2.76
CA LEU A 134 20.57 11.60 -2.07
C LEU A 134 19.68 10.38 -1.86
N ARG A 135 18.44 10.57 -1.41
CA ARG A 135 17.47 9.50 -1.20
C ARG A 135 17.15 8.76 -2.49
N LEU A 136 16.88 9.50 -3.56
CA LEU A 136 16.63 8.90 -4.87
C LEU A 136 17.82 8.07 -5.35
N THR A 137 19.05 8.58 -5.18
CA THR A 137 20.27 7.84 -5.54
C THR A 137 20.41 6.55 -4.73
N LEU A 138 20.23 6.63 -3.39
CA LEU A 138 20.27 5.45 -2.52
C LEU A 138 19.21 4.42 -2.89
N ALA A 139 17.98 4.87 -3.20
CA ALA A 139 16.89 4.00 -3.60
C ALA A 139 17.17 3.31 -4.95
N LEU A 140 17.67 4.04 -5.95
CA LEU A 140 18.02 3.46 -7.26
C LEU A 140 19.19 2.47 -7.16
N LEU A 141 20.23 2.79 -6.39
CA LEU A 141 21.32 1.85 -6.09
C LEU A 141 20.81 0.61 -5.35
N GLY A 142 19.89 0.80 -4.39
CA GLY A 142 19.24 -0.30 -3.69
C GLY A 142 18.49 -1.24 -4.63
N VAL A 143 17.63 -0.70 -5.50
CA VAL A 143 16.90 -1.48 -6.52
C VAL A 143 17.87 -2.19 -7.47
N TYR A 144 18.93 -1.52 -7.91
CA TYR A 144 19.95 -2.12 -8.76
C TYR A 144 20.61 -3.34 -8.09
N LEU A 145 21.08 -3.22 -6.86
CA LEU A 145 21.70 -4.33 -6.12
C LEU A 145 20.71 -5.47 -5.85
N LEU A 146 19.44 -5.16 -5.56
CA LEU A 146 18.39 -6.15 -5.36
C LEU A 146 18.14 -6.99 -6.61
N THR A 147 18.22 -6.37 -7.79
CA THR A 147 17.83 -7.00 -9.05
C THR A 147 19.02 -7.65 -9.76
N TYR A 148 20.21 -7.04 -9.71
CA TYR A 148 21.38 -7.51 -10.44
C TYR A 148 22.12 -8.64 -9.72
N ALA A 149 22.18 -8.63 -8.40
CA ALA A 149 23.01 -9.53 -7.60
C ALA A 149 22.26 -10.79 -7.11
N GLY A 150 21.12 -11.12 -7.69
CA GLY A 150 20.39 -12.35 -7.40
C GLY A 150 21.10 -13.61 -7.93
N ALA A 151 20.94 -14.74 -7.24
CA ALA A 151 21.48 -16.03 -7.65
C ALA A 151 20.81 -16.60 -8.93
N ARG A 152 19.74 -15.99 -9.41
CA ARG A 152 18.96 -16.37 -10.59
C ARG A 152 18.79 -15.18 -11.52
N PRO A 153 18.61 -15.39 -12.85
CA PRO A 153 18.25 -14.33 -13.78
C PRO A 153 17.00 -13.62 -13.28
N THR A 154 17.09 -12.30 -13.15
CA THR A 154 15.96 -11.48 -12.67
C THR A 154 14.88 -11.39 -13.73
N ASP A 155 13.64 -11.69 -13.36
CA ASP A 155 12.48 -11.44 -14.21
C ASP A 155 12.15 -9.92 -14.19
N TRP A 156 12.68 -9.21 -15.18
CA TRP A 156 12.51 -7.76 -15.30
C TRP A 156 11.04 -7.32 -15.43
N LEU A 157 10.19 -8.16 -16.03
CA LEU A 157 8.76 -7.87 -16.08
C LEU A 157 8.15 -7.89 -14.68
N GLY A 158 8.54 -8.87 -13.85
CA GLY A 158 8.13 -8.91 -12.45
C GLY A 158 8.59 -7.68 -11.67
N VAL A 159 9.84 -7.23 -11.87
CA VAL A 159 10.40 -6.01 -11.25
C VAL A 159 9.59 -4.78 -11.66
N MET A 160 9.36 -4.57 -12.96
CA MET A 160 8.60 -3.42 -13.46
C MET A 160 7.17 -3.41 -12.93
N LEU A 161 6.52 -4.58 -12.86
CA LEU A 161 5.17 -4.70 -12.31
C LEU A 161 5.13 -4.30 -10.83
N ILE A 162 6.07 -4.75 -10.00
CA ILE A 162 6.11 -4.36 -8.57
C ILE A 162 6.42 -2.87 -8.40
N LEU A 163 7.36 -2.30 -9.17
CA LEU A 163 7.66 -0.87 -9.12
C LEU A 163 6.46 -0.02 -9.58
N SER A 164 5.73 -0.46 -10.61
CA SER A 164 4.50 0.20 -11.05
C SER A 164 3.40 0.09 -9.98
N ALA A 165 3.28 -1.07 -9.33
CA ALA A 165 2.37 -1.26 -8.21
C ALA A 165 2.70 -0.32 -7.05
N SER A 166 3.99 -0.17 -6.71
CA SER A 166 4.44 0.75 -5.65
C SER A 166 4.15 2.22 -6.00
N ALA A 167 4.24 2.60 -7.29
CA ALA A 167 3.85 3.93 -7.76
C ALA A 167 2.33 4.15 -7.62
N CYS A 168 1.52 3.19 -8.05
CA CYS A 168 0.06 3.25 -7.83
C CYS A 168 -0.29 3.41 -6.36
N TYR A 169 0.41 2.68 -5.48
CA TYR A 169 0.17 2.78 -4.04
C TYR A 169 0.64 4.13 -3.47
N GLY A 170 1.77 4.65 -3.92
CA GLY A 170 2.22 6.00 -3.57
C GLY A 170 1.18 7.06 -3.93
N TRP A 171 0.63 7.00 -5.16
CA TRP A 171 -0.44 7.88 -5.60
C TRP A 171 -1.74 7.68 -4.79
N HIS A 172 -2.11 6.43 -4.50
CA HIS A 172 -3.24 6.11 -3.63
C HIS A 172 -3.11 6.77 -2.25
N LEU A 173 -1.92 6.79 -1.64
CA LEU A 173 -1.68 7.46 -0.36
C LEU A 173 -1.82 8.99 -0.47
N VAL A 174 -1.34 9.59 -1.56
CA VAL A 174 -1.51 11.03 -1.84
C VAL A 174 -3.00 11.38 -1.97
N LEU A 175 -3.76 10.63 -2.77
CA LEU A 175 -5.21 10.80 -2.87
C LEU A 175 -5.90 10.57 -1.52
N GLY A 176 -5.42 9.61 -0.75
CA GLY A 176 -5.94 9.26 0.57
C GLY A 176 -5.84 10.41 1.57
N GLN A 177 -4.77 11.19 1.53
CA GLN A 177 -4.61 12.35 2.39
C GLN A 177 -5.70 13.39 2.14
N TRP A 178 -6.04 13.63 0.87
CA TRP A 178 -7.09 14.58 0.50
C TRP A 178 -8.49 14.07 0.85
N THR A 179 -8.74 12.80 0.58
CA THR A 179 -10.06 12.18 0.82
C THR A 179 -10.35 12.02 2.32
N LEU A 180 -9.32 11.72 3.14
CA LEU A 180 -9.46 11.53 4.59
C LEU A 180 -9.57 12.85 5.37
N ALA A 181 -9.30 14.01 4.74
CA ALA A 181 -9.46 15.30 5.40
C ALA A 181 -10.91 15.54 5.85
N ASP A 182 -11.89 15.12 5.02
CA ASP A 182 -13.31 15.37 5.23
C ASP A 182 -14.12 14.13 5.59
N LEU A 183 -13.51 12.94 5.59
CA LEU A 183 -14.22 11.67 5.78
C LEU A 183 -13.67 10.84 6.94
N ASP A 184 -14.55 10.03 7.52
CA ASP A 184 -14.12 8.96 8.43
C ASP A 184 -13.33 7.87 7.69
N SER A 185 -12.28 7.37 8.33
CA SER A 185 -11.43 6.30 7.79
C SER A 185 -12.21 5.04 7.43
N ARG A 186 -13.29 4.74 8.13
CA ARG A 186 -14.19 3.62 7.86
C ARG A 186 -14.91 3.81 6.53
N THR A 187 -15.52 4.99 6.33
CA THR A 187 -16.20 5.34 5.07
C THR A 187 -15.24 5.22 3.89
N VAL A 188 -14.05 5.80 4.00
CA VAL A 188 -13.01 5.70 2.96
C VAL A 188 -12.63 4.25 2.69
N THR A 189 -12.46 3.43 3.73
CA THR A 189 -12.13 1.99 3.58
C THR A 189 -13.23 1.26 2.80
N LEU A 190 -14.50 1.45 3.16
CA LEU A 190 -15.64 0.76 2.52
C LEU A 190 -15.69 1.05 1.02
N TYR A 191 -15.73 2.32 0.65
CA TYR A 191 -15.91 2.73 -0.75
C TYR A 191 -14.66 2.51 -1.61
N THR A 192 -13.47 2.74 -1.06
CA THR A 192 -12.20 2.45 -1.75
C THR A 192 -12.07 0.96 -2.04
N LEU A 193 -12.40 0.10 -1.07
CA LEU A 193 -12.33 -1.35 -1.27
C LEU A 193 -13.39 -1.85 -2.25
N SER A 194 -14.59 -1.25 -2.23
CA SER A 194 -15.66 -1.55 -3.21
C SER A 194 -15.25 -1.19 -4.64
N ALA A 195 -14.70 0.00 -4.85
CA ALA A 195 -14.20 0.43 -6.16
C ALA A 195 -13.02 -0.45 -6.62
N MET A 196 -12.10 -0.79 -5.71
CA MET A 196 -11.01 -1.73 -5.99
C MET A 196 -11.56 -3.09 -6.40
N ALA A 197 -12.58 -3.63 -5.70
CA ALA A 197 -13.21 -4.92 -6.03
C ALA A 197 -13.83 -4.90 -7.43
N ALA A 198 -14.49 -3.81 -7.81
CA ALA A 198 -15.02 -3.64 -9.16
C ALA A 198 -13.91 -3.70 -10.22
N VAL A 199 -12.83 -2.94 -10.07
CA VAL A 199 -11.70 -2.92 -11.01
C VAL A 199 -11.07 -4.29 -11.19
N VAL A 200 -10.73 -4.97 -10.10
CA VAL A 200 -10.06 -6.28 -10.19
C VAL A 200 -10.98 -7.38 -10.71
N THR A 201 -12.29 -7.27 -10.45
CA THR A 201 -13.29 -8.20 -11.00
C THR A 201 -13.45 -7.99 -12.51
N ILE A 202 -13.57 -6.74 -12.96
CA ILE A 202 -13.62 -6.42 -14.39
C ILE A 202 -12.35 -6.95 -15.09
N ALA A 203 -11.17 -6.70 -14.53
CA ALA A 203 -9.92 -7.21 -15.08
C ALA A 203 -9.88 -8.73 -15.13
N ARG A 204 -10.38 -9.43 -14.10
CA ARG A 204 -10.49 -10.89 -14.07
C ARG A 204 -11.43 -11.40 -15.18
N LEU A 205 -12.58 -10.78 -15.37
CA LEU A 205 -13.55 -11.16 -16.40
C LEU A 205 -12.99 -10.87 -17.80
N ALA A 206 -12.39 -9.71 -18.01
CA ALA A 206 -11.76 -9.32 -19.28
C ALA A 206 -10.59 -10.23 -19.68
N ALA A 207 -9.87 -10.80 -18.70
CA ALA A 207 -8.80 -11.76 -18.95
C ALA A 207 -9.31 -13.10 -19.53
N GLY A 208 -10.61 -13.37 -19.51
CA GLY A 208 -11.22 -14.57 -20.13
C GLY A 208 -10.73 -15.91 -19.58
N MET A 209 -10.03 -15.90 -18.43
CA MET A 209 -9.45 -17.13 -17.86
C MET A 209 -10.54 -18.06 -17.33
N PRO A 210 -10.46 -19.39 -17.58
CA PRO A 210 -11.41 -20.34 -17.06
C PRO A 210 -11.39 -20.37 -15.53
N TRP A 211 -12.53 -20.70 -14.92
CA TRP A 211 -12.61 -21.00 -13.50
C TRP A 211 -12.11 -22.42 -13.27
N THR A 212 -10.98 -22.52 -12.56
CA THR A 212 -10.43 -23.81 -12.10
C THR A 212 -10.92 -24.10 -10.69
N PRO A 213 -11.18 -25.35 -10.33
CA PRO A 213 -11.48 -25.73 -8.94
C PRO A 213 -10.32 -25.30 -8.03
N ILE A 214 -10.67 -24.62 -6.93
CA ILE A 214 -9.68 -24.14 -5.95
C ILE A 214 -9.64 -25.14 -4.80
N SER A 215 -8.45 -25.64 -4.48
CA SER A 215 -8.24 -26.55 -3.36
C SER A 215 -8.55 -25.87 -2.00
N LEU A 216 -8.76 -26.66 -0.95
CA LEU A 216 -8.97 -26.13 0.39
C LEU A 216 -7.80 -25.23 0.84
N GLN A 217 -6.55 -25.58 0.50
CA GLN A 217 -5.37 -24.74 0.79
C GLN A 217 -5.43 -23.41 0.03
N GLY A 218 -5.89 -23.42 -1.21
CA GLY A 218 -6.09 -22.17 -1.98
C GLY A 218 -7.16 -21.29 -1.36
N TRP A 219 -8.29 -21.86 -0.94
CA TRP A 219 -9.35 -21.11 -0.26
C TRP A 219 -8.90 -20.56 1.08
N THR A 220 -8.17 -21.31 1.90
CA THR A 220 -7.63 -20.81 3.17
C THR A 220 -6.67 -19.64 2.95
N ALA A 221 -5.79 -19.71 1.95
CA ALA A 221 -4.89 -18.62 1.61
C ALA A 221 -5.65 -17.36 1.14
N ILE A 222 -6.67 -17.52 0.29
CA ILE A 222 -7.53 -16.42 -0.19
C ILE A 222 -8.27 -15.76 0.98
N LEU A 223 -8.89 -16.55 1.87
CA LEU A 223 -9.65 -16.04 3.01
C LEU A 223 -8.75 -15.31 4.00
N LEU A 224 -7.59 -15.87 4.34
CA LEU A 224 -6.62 -15.20 5.22
C LEU A 224 -6.13 -13.90 4.59
N LEU A 225 -5.87 -13.89 3.27
CA LEU A 225 -5.47 -12.70 2.53
C LEU A 225 -6.60 -11.64 2.48
N ALA A 226 -7.84 -12.06 2.36
CA ALA A 226 -9.00 -11.17 2.36
C ALA A 226 -9.22 -10.51 3.73
N LEU A 227 -9.17 -11.33 4.79
CA LEU A 227 -9.46 -10.87 6.16
C LEU A 227 -8.35 -10.00 6.74
N ILE A 228 -7.10 -10.50 6.71
CA ILE A 228 -6.00 -9.90 7.45
C ILE A 228 -5.37 -8.73 6.64
N PRO A 229 -4.66 -8.93 5.51
CA PRO A 229 -3.99 -7.81 4.86
C PRO A 229 -4.94 -6.97 3.97
N THR A 230 -6.14 -7.47 3.62
CA THR A 230 -7.02 -6.68 2.75
C THR A 230 -8.07 -5.90 3.55
N ALA A 231 -8.81 -6.50 4.47
CA ALA A 231 -9.83 -5.80 5.25
C ALA A 231 -9.24 -5.16 6.51
N LEU A 232 -8.68 -5.96 7.42
CA LEU A 232 -8.21 -5.49 8.74
C LEU A 232 -7.06 -4.50 8.62
N ALA A 233 -6.01 -4.83 7.87
CA ALA A 233 -4.84 -3.95 7.71
C ALA A 233 -5.23 -2.59 7.14
N ARG A 234 -6.21 -2.55 6.23
CA ARG A 234 -6.67 -1.31 5.61
C ARG A 234 -7.47 -0.43 6.58
N LEU A 235 -8.31 -1.02 7.41
CA LEU A 235 -8.98 -0.29 8.48
C LEU A 235 -7.96 0.32 9.45
N LEU A 236 -6.96 -0.45 9.83
CA LEU A 236 -5.91 0.00 10.75
C LEU A 236 -5.02 1.10 10.12
N VAL A 237 -4.57 0.95 8.87
CA VAL A 237 -3.69 1.94 8.24
C VAL A 237 -4.41 3.27 8.04
N PHE A 238 -5.67 3.29 7.65
CA PHE A 238 -6.42 4.54 7.51
C PHE A 238 -6.72 5.18 8.87
N ALA A 239 -6.94 4.38 9.91
CA ALA A 239 -7.06 4.92 11.26
C ALA A 239 -5.74 5.52 11.77
N GLY A 240 -4.59 4.92 11.42
CA GLY A 240 -3.26 5.44 11.67
C GLY A 240 -2.97 6.71 10.87
N LEU A 241 -3.24 6.67 9.56
CA LEU A 241 -3.03 7.79 8.63
C LEU A 241 -3.78 9.06 9.06
N ARG A 242 -5.01 8.90 9.54
CA ARG A 242 -5.81 10.02 10.06
C ARG A 242 -5.20 10.65 11.31
N ARG A 243 -4.48 9.88 12.15
CA ARG A 243 -3.91 10.35 13.42
C ARG A 243 -2.48 10.82 13.30
N LEU A 244 -1.67 10.18 12.47
CA LEU A 244 -0.24 10.43 12.35
C LEU A 244 0.13 11.24 11.11
N GLY A 245 -0.75 11.27 10.10
CA GLY A 245 -0.45 11.81 8.78
C GLY A 245 0.37 10.84 7.92
N GLY A 246 0.52 11.20 6.64
CA GLY A 246 1.10 10.31 5.62
C GLY A 246 2.57 9.98 5.84
N VAL A 247 3.38 10.96 6.21
CA VAL A 247 4.83 10.78 6.41
C VAL A 247 5.11 9.79 7.55
N GLN A 248 4.50 9.99 8.71
CA GLN A 248 4.74 9.11 9.87
C GLN A 248 4.20 7.70 9.62
N THR A 249 3.02 7.59 8.99
CA THR A 249 2.44 6.30 8.61
C THR A 249 3.32 5.54 7.63
N SER A 250 3.90 6.22 6.62
CA SER A 250 4.80 5.58 5.65
C SER A 250 6.13 5.14 6.25
N LEU A 251 6.68 5.91 7.21
CA LEU A 251 7.90 5.52 7.93
C LEU A 251 7.69 4.27 8.79
N LEU A 252 6.55 4.19 9.50
CA LEU A 252 6.18 2.99 10.25
C LEU A 252 5.92 1.81 9.32
N GLY A 253 5.50 2.06 8.07
CA GLY A 253 5.33 1.06 7.02
C GLY A 253 6.57 0.23 6.71
N VAL A 254 7.78 0.73 7.00
CA VAL A 254 9.03 -0.04 6.85
C VAL A 254 9.02 -1.31 7.70
N ALA A 255 8.29 -1.34 8.82
CA ALA A 255 8.15 -2.55 9.63
C ALA A 255 7.46 -3.70 8.88
N GLU A 256 6.61 -3.41 7.90
CA GLU A 256 6.00 -4.40 6.98
C GLU A 256 7.07 -5.23 6.28
N LEU A 257 8.15 -4.58 5.83
CA LEU A 257 9.27 -5.25 5.18
C LEU A 257 9.92 -6.30 6.10
N LEU A 258 10.20 -5.93 7.36
CA LEU A 258 10.83 -6.82 8.32
C LEU A 258 9.97 -8.06 8.58
N VAL A 259 8.67 -7.86 8.74
CA VAL A 259 7.71 -8.96 8.93
C VAL A 259 7.69 -9.86 7.69
N ALA A 260 7.58 -9.29 6.50
CA ALA A 260 7.52 -10.05 5.25
C ALA A 260 8.81 -10.85 5.01
N LEU A 261 10.00 -10.25 5.22
CA LEU A 261 11.28 -10.94 5.05
C LEU A 261 11.44 -12.10 6.05
N LEU A 262 11.12 -11.86 7.32
CA LEU A 262 11.16 -12.89 8.35
C LEU A 262 10.26 -14.08 7.98
N LEU A 263 9.01 -13.81 7.60
CA LEU A 263 8.06 -14.85 7.25
C LEU A 263 8.38 -15.54 5.93
N ALA A 264 8.91 -14.82 4.94
CA ALA A 264 9.39 -15.42 3.69
C ALA A 264 10.54 -16.41 3.96
N HIS A 265 11.48 -16.04 4.84
CA HIS A 265 12.53 -16.95 5.25
C HIS A 265 11.98 -18.18 6.00
N LEU A 266 11.11 -17.98 7.01
CA LEU A 266 10.62 -19.07 7.86
C LEU A 266 9.61 -19.98 7.15
N LEU A 267 8.68 -19.43 6.37
CA LEU A 267 7.55 -20.17 5.80
C LEU A 267 7.75 -20.57 4.32
N LEU A 268 8.53 -19.81 3.58
CA LEU A 268 8.78 -20.07 2.15
C LEU A 268 10.18 -20.64 1.90
N GLY A 269 11.10 -20.56 2.89
CA GLY A 269 12.48 -21.01 2.77
C GLY A 269 13.36 -20.08 1.92
N GLU A 270 12.91 -18.84 1.68
CA GLU A 270 13.66 -17.87 0.87
C GLU A 270 14.90 -17.38 1.61
N ARG A 271 16.00 -17.21 0.88
CA ARG A 271 17.27 -16.67 1.40
C ARG A 271 17.73 -15.53 0.52
N LEU A 272 17.97 -14.39 1.14
CA LEU A 272 18.56 -13.24 0.47
C LEU A 272 20.08 -13.40 0.36
N SER A 273 20.65 -13.03 -0.80
CA SER A 273 22.09 -12.90 -0.96
C SER A 273 22.63 -11.70 -0.16
N LEU A 274 23.94 -11.65 0.09
CA LEU A 274 24.58 -10.52 0.76
C LEU A 274 24.29 -9.19 0.04
N TRP A 275 24.32 -9.21 -1.29
CA TRP A 275 24.04 -8.03 -2.12
C TRP A 275 22.59 -7.57 -2.01
N GLN A 276 21.65 -8.50 -1.89
CA GLN A 276 20.26 -8.18 -1.64
C GLN A 276 20.04 -7.57 -0.24
N TRP A 277 20.78 -8.03 0.77
CA TRP A 277 20.77 -7.38 2.09
C TRP A 277 21.32 -5.95 2.04
N ILE A 278 22.43 -5.72 1.33
CA ILE A 278 23.00 -4.38 1.14
C ILE A 278 22.01 -3.49 0.38
N GLY A 279 21.45 -3.96 -0.73
CA GLY A 279 20.46 -3.22 -1.53
C GLY A 279 19.21 -2.87 -0.74
N GLY A 280 18.69 -3.81 0.05
CA GLY A 280 17.57 -3.60 0.95
C GLY A 280 17.89 -2.57 2.04
N GLY A 281 19.09 -2.64 2.63
CA GLY A 281 19.56 -1.67 3.61
C GLY A 281 19.65 -0.24 3.04
N LEU A 282 20.15 -0.08 1.82
CA LEU A 282 20.20 1.23 1.14
C LEU A 282 18.78 1.78 0.90
N LEU A 283 17.85 0.92 0.47
CA LEU A 283 16.46 1.30 0.22
C LEU A 283 15.76 1.73 1.50
N VAL A 284 15.88 0.94 2.58
CA VAL A 284 15.35 1.29 3.90
C VAL A 284 15.95 2.60 4.42
N THR A 285 17.27 2.79 4.29
CA THR A 285 17.94 4.02 4.68
C THR A 285 17.39 5.23 3.90
N SER A 286 17.20 5.07 2.58
CA SER A 286 16.58 6.11 1.74
C SER A 286 15.18 6.51 2.26
N VAL A 287 14.35 5.52 2.63
CA VAL A 287 13.00 5.79 3.18
C VAL A 287 13.07 6.46 4.55
N LEU A 288 13.94 5.99 5.45
CA LEU A 288 14.08 6.57 6.79
C LEU A 288 14.56 8.03 6.77
N LEU A 289 15.37 8.40 5.79
CA LEU A 289 15.80 9.80 5.59
C LEU A 289 14.65 10.74 5.23
N ILE A 290 13.47 10.24 4.79
CA ILE A 290 12.26 11.05 4.57
C ILE A 290 11.85 11.77 5.87
N GLY A 291 11.95 11.09 7.01
CA GLY A 291 11.60 11.67 8.31
C GLY A 291 12.47 12.84 8.78
N ARG A 292 13.61 13.10 8.13
CA ARG A 292 14.49 14.24 8.43
C ARG A 292 14.20 15.48 7.58
N GLU A 293 13.28 15.40 6.62
CA GLU A 293 12.95 16.52 5.75
C GLU A 293 11.81 17.35 6.35
N SER A 294 12.19 18.47 7.00
CA SER A 294 11.26 19.42 7.61
C SER A 294 10.31 20.11 6.60
N SER A 295 10.66 20.09 5.31
CA SER A 295 9.86 20.68 4.24
C SER A 295 8.59 19.88 3.89
N LEU A 296 8.47 18.64 4.35
CA LEU A 296 7.25 17.83 4.16
C LEU A 296 6.20 18.07 5.26
N GLU A 297 6.53 18.85 6.29
CA GLU A 297 5.57 19.42 7.24
C GLU A 297 4.86 20.69 6.70
N VAL A 298 4.94 20.95 5.39
CA VAL A 298 4.14 22.02 4.78
C VAL A 298 2.69 21.75 5.14
N SER A 299 2.16 22.64 5.99
CA SER A 299 0.80 22.53 6.47
C SER A 299 -0.10 22.56 5.24
N TRP A 300 -0.87 21.51 5.05
CA TRP A 300 -1.91 21.43 4.03
C TRP A 300 -2.85 22.65 4.11
N GLU A 301 -2.90 23.30 5.27
CA GLU A 301 -3.55 24.59 5.49
C GLU A 301 -2.98 25.71 4.62
N GLU A 302 -1.69 25.70 4.30
CA GLU A 302 -1.08 26.70 3.40
C GLU A 302 -1.43 26.42 1.93
N LEU A 303 -1.42 25.17 1.49
CA LEU A 303 -1.82 24.80 0.13
C LEU A 303 -3.32 25.04 -0.14
N LEU A 304 -4.17 24.78 0.86
CA LEU A 304 -5.61 25.04 0.77
C LEU A 304 -5.92 26.53 0.90
N ARG A 305 -5.10 27.33 1.63
CA ARG A 305 -5.27 28.74 1.85
C ARG A 305 -4.83 29.60 0.66
N ASP A 306 -3.80 29.16 -0.09
CA ASP A 306 -3.26 29.88 -1.25
C ASP A 306 -4.12 29.81 -2.52
N GLY A 307 -5.21 29.05 -2.50
CA GLY A 307 -6.23 29.06 -3.56
C GLY A 307 -5.75 28.64 -4.97
N ARG A 308 -4.48 28.26 -5.12
CA ARG A 308 -3.86 27.89 -6.42
C ARG A 308 -4.52 26.72 -7.14
N TRP A 309 -5.36 25.95 -6.44
CA TRP A 309 -6.19 24.89 -7.04
C TRP A 309 -7.37 25.41 -7.87
N ARG A 310 -7.72 26.72 -7.76
CA ARG A 310 -8.82 27.32 -8.56
C ARG A 310 -8.39 27.64 -9.99
N GLU A 311 -7.09 27.70 -10.27
CA GLU A 311 -6.55 28.00 -11.59
C GLU A 311 -6.28 26.76 -12.46
N LEU A 312 -6.48 25.56 -11.89
CA LEU A 312 -6.34 24.28 -12.60
C LEU A 312 -7.69 23.61 -12.94
N ARG A 313 -8.78 24.39 -12.89
CA ARG A 313 -10.10 23.96 -13.39
C ARG A 313 -10.37 24.52 -14.76
#